data_08e1b30924babdeb8333d6c42deef14c
#
_entry.id   08e1b30924babdeb8333d6c42deef14c
#
_cell.length_a   1.000
_cell.length_b   1.000
_cell.length_c   1.000
_cell.angle_alpha   90.00
_cell.angle_beta   90.00
_cell.angle_gamma   90.00
#
_symmetry.space_group_name_H-M   'P 1'
#
loop_
_entity.id
_entity.type
_entity.pdbx_description
1 polymer ?
#
loop_
_entity_poly.entity_id
_entity_poly.type
_entity_poly.pdbx_seq_one_letter_code
_entity_poly.pdbx_strand_id
1 'polypeptide(L)'
;MNSLADVIRFFQEQDDFIIVGHEHPDPDSLGSILGLYFGLTKLGKKCRAVSADPIPSNLSWPGLDKFEHIPTGFDAGESCVVVLDAEPHRTGSIASGVMQAQRLVNIDHHQRERGAGDVVYVNPQEAATSVIVYRLLLGLSIDLDLEIATVLYGGIVGDTGGFRHANTTSEVFAIASELLRFGVQPAPIAREIFSSQPLEFLKLLGQALTNLQISADGKLVWMVLSYDQFLEFGVDPRDTDHLVNYARLLDT
;
A
#
# COMPACT_ATOMS: atom_id res chain seq x y z
N MET A 1 -16.21 10.89 -11.12
CA MET A 1 -15.83 9.99 -10.01
C MET A 1 -17.08 9.58 -9.26
N ASN A 2 -17.13 8.36 -8.80
CA ASN A 2 -18.26 7.80 -8.03
C ASN A 2 -18.19 8.26 -6.57
N SER A 3 -19.29 8.13 -5.84
CA SER A 3 -19.32 8.31 -4.39
C SER A 3 -18.92 7.02 -3.68
N LEU A 4 -18.55 7.09 -2.39
CA LEU A 4 -18.32 5.90 -1.57
C LEU A 4 -19.59 5.01 -1.51
N ALA A 5 -20.78 5.61 -1.54
CA ALA A 5 -22.05 4.87 -1.57
C ALA A 5 -22.22 4.06 -2.87
N ASP A 6 -21.74 4.56 -4.01
CA ASP A 6 -21.76 3.80 -5.27
C ASP A 6 -20.79 2.61 -5.20
N VAL A 7 -19.62 2.78 -4.58
CA VAL A 7 -18.66 1.70 -4.34
C VAL A 7 -19.27 0.63 -3.44
N ILE A 8 -19.89 1.05 -2.31
CA ILE A 8 -20.59 0.11 -1.39
C ILE A 8 -21.64 -0.69 -2.13
N ARG A 9 -22.49 -0.03 -2.95
CA ARG A 9 -23.51 -0.70 -3.75
C ARG A 9 -22.90 -1.71 -4.70
N PHE A 10 -21.81 -1.37 -5.39
CA PHE A 10 -21.11 -2.27 -6.28
C PHE A 10 -20.65 -3.55 -5.55
N PHE A 11 -20.04 -3.41 -4.37
CA PHE A 11 -19.62 -4.57 -3.57
C PHE A 11 -20.78 -5.39 -3.02
N GLN A 12 -21.95 -4.79 -2.83
CA GLN A 12 -23.16 -5.54 -2.43
C GLN A 12 -23.72 -6.40 -3.58
N GLU A 13 -23.62 -5.91 -4.82
CA GLU A 13 -24.19 -6.52 -6.02
C GLU A 13 -23.31 -7.60 -6.67
N GLN A 14 -21.99 -7.61 -6.40
CA GLN A 14 -21.03 -8.53 -7.00
C GLN A 14 -20.51 -9.54 -5.97
N ASP A 15 -20.05 -10.72 -6.42
CA ASP A 15 -19.68 -11.83 -5.53
C ASP A 15 -18.31 -12.45 -5.79
N ASP A 16 -17.60 -12.07 -6.86
CA ASP A 16 -16.32 -12.65 -7.23
C ASP A 16 -15.31 -11.54 -7.55
N PHE A 17 -14.25 -11.44 -6.74
CA PHE A 17 -13.31 -10.33 -6.77
C PHE A 17 -11.85 -10.79 -6.87
N ILE A 18 -11.08 -10.11 -7.71
CA ILE A 18 -9.63 -10.16 -7.71
C ILE A 18 -9.13 -8.79 -7.26
N ILE A 19 -8.43 -8.74 -6.13
CA ILE A 19 -7.97 -7.50 -5.50
C ILE A 19 -6.49 -7.37 -5.75
N VAL A 20 -6.07 -6.26 -6.36
CA VAL A 20 -4.68 -5.99 -6.75
C VAL A 20 -4.26 -4.59 -6.32
N GLY A 21 -2.95 -4.38 -6.15
CA GLY A 21 -2.35 -3.06 -5.91
C GLY A 21 -1.29 -2.73 -6.96
N HIS A 22 -0.43 -1.76 -6.63
CA HIS A 22 0.67 -1.39 -7.52
C HIS A 22 1.82 -2.42 -7.50
N GLU A 23 2.68 -2.33 -8.51
CA GLU A 23 3.99 -2.99 -8.49
C GLU A 23 4.82 -2.47 -7.30
N HIS A 24 5.70 -3.32 -6.75
CA HIS A 24 6.46 -3.03 -5.53
C HIS A 24 5.53 -2.61 -4.38
N PRO A 25 4.67 -3.54 -3.90
CA PRO A 25 3.62 -3.20 -2.94
C PRO A 25 4.23 -2.71 -1.63
N ASP A 26 3.76 -1.55 -1.20
CA ASP A 26 4.11 -0.93 0.07
C ASP A 26 3.11 -1.31 1.18
N PRO A 27 3.30 -0.84 2.43
CA PRO A 27 2.39 -1.12 3.52
C PRO A 27 0.93 -0.72 3.29
N ASP A 28 0.65 0.41 2.59
CA ASP A 28 -0.75 0.82 2.36
C ASP A 28 -1.42 -0.03 1.30
N SER A 29 -0.72 -0.33 0.22
CA SER A 29 -1.19 -1.26 -0.80
C SER A 29 -1.53 -2.64 -0.20
N LEU A 30 -0.61 -3.22 0.58
CA LEU A 30 -0.83 -4.50 1.24
C LEU A 30 -1.95 -4.46 2.27
N GLY A 31 -1.98 -3.43 3.11
CA GLY A 31 -2.98 -3.24 4.15
C GLY A 31 -4.39 -3.07 3.59
N SER A 32 -4.53 -2.27 2.55
CA SER A 32 -5.81 -2.04 1.88
C SER A 32 -6.33 -3.30 1.16
N ILE A 33 -5.44 -4.04 0.44
CA ILE A 33 -5.81 -5.29 -0.23
C ILE A 33 -6.27 -6.33 0.78
N LEU A 34 -5.48 -6.60 1.82
CA LEU A 34 -5.82 -7.60 2.83
C LEU A 34 -7.04 -7.20 3.65
N GLY A 35 -7.17 -5.92 4.01
CA GLY A 35 -8.35 -5.43 4.71
C GLY A 35 -9.64 -5.69 3.92
N LEU A 36 -9.63 -5.37 2.63
CA LEU A 36 -10.77 -5.62 1.75
C LEU A 36 -11.00 -7.13 1.54
N TYR A 37 -9.94 -7.90 1.32
CA TYR A 37 -9.99 -9.36 1.16
C TYR A 37 -10.66 -10.03 2.35
N PHE A 38 -10.20 -9.76 3.56
CA PHE A 38 -10.79 -10.31 4.78
C PHE A 38 -12.24 -9.88 4.97
N GLY A 39 -12.52 -8.59 4.76
CA GLY A 39 -13.88 -8.06 4.90
C GLY A 39 -14.86 -8.70 3.95
N LEU A 40 -14.55 -8.79 2.67
CA LEU A 40 -15.44 -9.41 1.68
C LEU A 40 -15.57 -10.93 1.88
N THR A 41 -14.51 -11.59 2.32
CA THR A 41 -14.54 -13.01 2.66
C THR A 41 -15.52 -13.28 3.82
N LYS A 42 -15.59 -12.39 4.83
CA LYS A 42 -16.59 -12.48 5.91
C LYS A 42 -18.03 -12.36 5.40
N LEU A 43 -18.26 -11.64 4.32
CA LEU A 43 -19.58 -11.60 3.64
C LEU A 43 -19.86 -12.84 2.79
N GLY A 44 -18.95 -13.82 2.76
CA GLY A 44 -19.08 -15.04 1.96
C GLY A 44 -18.78 -14.85 0.48
N LYS A 45 -18.18 -13.72 0.10
CA LYS A 45 -17.80 -13.45 -1.29
C LYS A 45 -16.51 -14.17 -1.65
N LYS A 46 -16.36 -14.52 -2.92
CA LYS A 46 -15.10 -15.07 -3.44
C LYS A 46 -14.09 -13.95 -3.62
N CYS A 47 -12.91 -14.12 -3.06
CA CYS A 47 -11.85 -13.12 -3.16
C CYS A 47 -10.50 -13.79 -3.41
N ARG A 48 -9.71 -13.14 -4.27
CA ARG A 48 -8.29 -13.45 -4.50
C ARG A 48 -7.49 -12.16 -4.31
N ALA A 49 -6.44 -12.23 -3.51
CA ALA A 49 -5.45 -11.16 -3.43
C ALA A 49 -4.31 -11.50 -4.37
N VAL A 50 -4.00 -10.64 -5.33
CA VAL A 50 -3.01 -10.91 -6.38
C VAL A 50 -1.95 -9.81 -6.38
N SER A 51 -0.69 -10.22 -6.55
CA SER A 51 0.43 -9.31 -6.76
C SER A 51 1.27 -9.73 -7.96
N ALA A 52 1.73 -8.76 -8.74
CA ALA A 52 2.69 -8.97 -9.81
C ALA A 52 4.11 -9.23 -9.28
N ASP A 53 4.43 -8.63 -8.14
CA ASP A 53 5.73 -8.72 -7.48
C ASP A 53 5.68 -9.57 -6.20
N PRO A 54 6.83 -10.10 -5.76
CA PRO A 54 6.93 -10.76 -4.46
C PRO A 54 6.57 -9.80 -3.32
N ILE A 55 5.90 -10.35 -2.30
CA ILE A 55 5.58 -9.58 -1.10
C ILE A 55 6.86 -9.35 -0.27
N PRO A 56 7.07 -8.15 0.31
CA PRO A 56 8.20 -7.84 1.15
C PRO A 56 8.36 -8.84 2.31
N SER A 57 9.54 -9.46 2.42
CA SER A 57 9.80 -10.52 3.40
C SER A 57 10.02 -10.02 4.84
N ASN A 58 10.16 -8.72 5.02
CA ASN A 58 10.33 -8.09 6.34
C ASN A 58 9.01 -7.86 7.09
N LEU A 59 7.87 -8.08 6.45
CA LEU A 59 6.55 -7.98 7.05
C LEU A 59 6.06 -9.35 7.51
N SER A 60 5.35 -9.39 8.65
CA SER A 60 4.77 -10.60 9.22
C SER A 60 3.28 -10.46 9.53
N TRP A 61 2.58 -9.67 8.72
CA TRP A 61 1.16 -9.38 8.91
C TRP A 61 0.27 -10.59 8.60
N PRO A 62 -0.92 -10.68 9.23
CA PRO A 62 -1.88 -11.72 8.89
C PRO A 62 -2.28 -11.63 7.40
N GLY A 63 -2.37 -12.78 6.75
CA GLY A 63 -2.86 -12.88 5.39
C GLY A 63 -1.85 -12.62 4.28
N LEU A 64 -0.59 -12.32 4.56
CA LEU A 64 0.43 -12.20 3.50
C LEU A 64 0.59 -13.51 2.70
N ASP A 65 0.29 -14.65 3.31
CA ASP A 65 0.22 -15.97 2.66
C ASP A 65 -0.97 -16.15 1.71
N LYS A 66 -1.92 -15.22 1.69
CA LYS A 66 -3.10 -15.25 0.80
C LYS A 66 -2.82 -14.63 -0.57
N PHE A 67 -1.70 -13.91 -0.71
CA PHE A 67 -1.35 -13.35 -2.00
C PHE A 67 -0.94 -14.44 -2.99
N GLU A 68 -1.58 -14.40 -4.15
CA GLU A 68 -1.17 -15.16 -5.33
C GLU A 68 -0.16 -14.31 -6.13
N HIS A 69 1.07 -14.78 -6.22
CA HIS A 69 2.08 -14.13 -7.05
C HIS A 69 1.89 -14.55 -8.51
N ILE A 70 1.51 -13.61 -9.37
CA ILE A 70 1.29 -13.81 -10.81
C ILE A 70 2.22 -12.87 -11.59
N PRO A 71 3.44 -13.29 -11.91
CA PRO A 71 4.39 -12.42 -12.59
C PRO A 71 4.07 -12.19 -14.07
N THR A 72 3.24 -13.05 -14.69
CA THR A 72 2.84 -12.95 -16.11
C THR A 72 1.55 -13.71 -16.36
N GLY A 73 0.85 -13.38 -17.46
CA GLY A 73 -0.29 -14.17 -17.92
C GLY A 73 -1.57 -14.00 -17.11
N PHE A 74 -1.74 -12.83 -16.47
CA PHE A 74 -2.95 -12.54 -15.71
C PHE A 74 -4.17 -12.44 -16.61
N ASP A 75 -5.21 -13.19 -16.23
CA ASP A 75 -6.54 -13.15 -16.82
C ASP A 75 -7.58 -13.12 -15.70
N ALA A 76 -8.41 -12.09 -15.68
CA ALA A 76 -9.47 -11.91 -14.70
C ALA A 76 -10.68 -12.83 -14.96
N GLY A 77 -10.83 -13.37 -16.18
CA GLY A 77 -12.03 -14.09 -16.57
C GLY A 77 -13.30 -13.23 -16.38
N GLU A 78 -14.27 -13.75 -15.66
CA GLU A 78 -15.52 -13.05 -15.32
C GLU A 78 -15.48 -12.31 -13.97
N SER A 79 -14.38 -12.43 -13.21
CA SER A 79 -14.24 -11.80 -11.90
C SER A 79 -14.14 -10.28 -12.01
N CYS A 80 -14.63 -9.57 -10.98
CA CYS A 80 -14.45 -8.13 -10.85
C CYS A 80 -13.03 -7.84 -10.37
N VAL A 81 -12.27 -7.03 -11.11
CA VAL A 81 -10.95 -6.58 -10.66
C VAL A 81 -11.09 -5.31 -9.84
N VAL A 82 -10.51 -5.31 -8.66
CA VAL A 82 -10.45 -4.16 -7.75
C VAL A 82 -9.00 -3.73 -7.62
N VAL A 83 -8.69 -2.56 -8.14
CA VAL A 83 -7.36 -1.95 -8.00
C VAL A 83 -7.38 -0.98 -6.83
N LEU A 84 -6.53 -1.22 -5.85
CA LEU A 84 -6.36 -0.40 -4.65
C LEU A 84 -5.01 0.30 -4.68
N ASP A 85 -4.99 1.52 -4.20
CA ASP A 85 -3.79 2.31 -3.98
C ASP A 85 -2.91 2.53 -5.23
N ALA A 86 -3.53 2.39 -6.38
CA ALA A 86 -2.85 2.49 -7.67
C ALA A 86 -3.80 2.90 -8.80
N GLU A 87 -3.20 3.37 -9.89
CA GLU A 87 -3.88 3.33 -11.19
C GLU A 87 -3.74 1.93 -11.82
N PRO A 88 -4.75 1.45 -12.57
CA PRO A 88 -4.71 0.11 -13.15
C PRO A 88 -3.48 -0.20 -14.02
N HIS A 89 -2.89 0.81 -14.65
CA HIS A 89 -1.67 0.62 -15.45
C HIS A 89 -0.39 0.46 -14.60
N ARG A 90 -0.45 0.76 -13.29
CA ARG A 90 0.68 0.63 -12.35
C ARG A 90 0.69 -0.72 -11.60
N THR A 91 -0.13 -1.67 -12.01
CA THR A 91 -0.17 -3.02 -11.42
C THR A 91 0.94 -3.94 -11.95
N GLY A 92 2.03 -3.36 -12.49
CA GLY A 92 3.22 -4.07 -12.94
C GLY A 92 2.96 -4.95 -14.18
N SER A 93 3.58 -6.11 -14.20
CA SER A 93 3.52 -7.06 -15.32
C SER A 93 2.11 -7.57 -15.63
N ILE A 94 1.15 -7.46 -14.70
CA ILE A 94 -0.25 -7.87 -14.88
C ILE A 94 -1.15 -6.75 -15.41
N ALA A 95 -0.64 -5.52 -15.56
CA ALA A 95 -1.41 -4.33 -15.91
C ALA A 95 -2.27 -4.51 -17.18
N SER A 96 -1.74 -5.18 -18.21
CA SER A 96 -2.48 -5.42 -19.44
C SER A 96 -3.74 -6.25 -19.22
N GLY A 97 -3.66 -7.31 -18.41
CA GLY A 97 -4.82 -8.16 -18.08
C GLY A 97 -5.80 -7.43 -17.14
N VAL A 98 -5.29 -6.64 -16.19
CA VAL A 98 -6.12 -5.78 -15.32
C VAL A 98 -6.93 -4.78 -16.14
N MET A 99 -6.30 -4.11 -17.09
CA MET A 99 -6.95 -3.14 -17.99
C MET A 99 -7.99 -3.75 -18.94
N GLN A 100 -7.89 -5.07 -19.19
CA GLN A 100 -8.83 -5.82 -20.03
C GLN A 100 -9.97 -6.49 -19.23
N ALA A 101 -9.99 -6.35 -17.91
CA ALA A 101 -11.05 -6.89 -17.06
C ALA A 101 -12.43 -6.37 -17.52
N GLN A 102 -13.44 -7.26 -17.53
CA GLN A 102 -14.80 -6.90 -17.91
C GLN A 102 -15.46 -5.93 -16.93
N ARG A 103 -15.02 -5.97 -15.67
CA ARG A 103 -15.46 -5.08 -14.59
C ARG A 103 -14.25 -4.65 -13.79
N LEU A 104 -14.04 -3.35 -13.73
CA LEU A 104 -12.88 -2.74 -13.09
C LEU A 104 -13.33 -1.67 -12.08
N VAL A 105 -12.90 -1.84 -10.84
CA VAL A 105 -13.05 -0.84 -9.77
C VAL A 105 -11.70 -0.27 -9.43
N ASN A 106 -11.59 1.04 -9.29
CA ASN A 106 -10.38 1.71 -8.84
C ASN A 106 -10.67 2.56 -7.61
N ILE A 107 -10.00 2.26 -6.50
CA ILE A 107 -10.11 2.97 -5.22
C ILE A 107 -8.72 3.44 -4.82
N ASP A 108 -8.55 4.75 -4.58
CA ASP A 108 -7.25 5.34 -4.36
C ASP A 108 -7.33 6.65 -3.57
N HIS A 109 -6.22 7.04 -2.94
CA HIS A 109 -6.09 8.31 -2.27
C HIS A 109 -5.10 9.28 -2.96
N HIS A 110 -4.35 8.84 -3.96
CA HIS A 110 -3.41 9.68 -4.68
C HIS A 110 -4.11 10.75 -5.52
N GLN A 111 -3.53 11.96 -5.56
CA GLN A 111 -4.09 13.05 -6.37
C GLN A 111 -3.95 12.74 -7.86
N ARG A 112 -5.07 12.72 -8.58
CA ARG A 112 -5.15 12.40 -10.00
C ARG A 112 -6.22 13.21 -10.72
N GLU A 113 -6.03 13.43 -12.02
CA GLU A 113 -7.05 14.08 -12.84
C GLU A 113 -8.20 13.14 -13.21
N ARG A 114 -7.93 11.87 -13.45
CA ARG A 114 -8.91 10.85 -13.83
C ARG A 114 -8.48 9.47 -13.34
N GLY A 115 -9.44 8.67 -12.89
CA GLY A 115 -9.25 7.24 -12.66
C GLY A 115 -9.70 6.44 -13.89
N ALA A 116 -9.35 5.14 -13.95
CA ALA A 116 -9.80 4.21 -14.98
C ALA A 116 -10.59 3.07 -14.35
N GLY A 117 -11.75 2.74 -14.92
CA GLY A 117 -12.62 1.66 -14.46
C GLY A 117 -14.10 2.01 -14.59
N ASP A 118 -14.96 1.04 -14.34
CA ASP A 118 -16.42 1.21 -14.33
C ASP A 118 -16.88 1.96 -13.06
N VAL A 119 -16.20 1.71 -11.95
CA VAL A 119 -16.39 2.42 -10.67
C VAL A 119 -15.04 2.99 -10.24
N VAL A 120 -14.99 4.31 -10.08
CA VAL A 120 -13.77 5.04 -9.71
C VAL A 120 -14.05 5.90 -8.50
N TYR A 121 -13.37 5.62 -7.40
CA TYR A 121 -13.39 6.43 -6.18
C TYR A 121 -11.97 6.83 -5.80
N VAL A 122 -11.68 8.11 -5.96
CA VAL A 122 -10.37 8.68 -5.59
C VAL A 122 -10.62 9.82 -4.61
N ASN A 123 -10.00 9.75 -3.43
CA ASN A 123 -10.13 10.80 -2.42
C ASN A 123 -8.76 11.24 -1.86
N PRO A 124 -8.14 12.28 -2.45
CA PRO A 124 -6.84 12.79 -2.01
C PRO A 124 -6.82 13.45 -0.62
N GLN A 125 -7.96 13.56 0.04
CA GLN A 125 -8.03 14.06 1.42
C GLN A 125 -7.81 12.95 2.46
N GLU A 126 -7.94 11.70 2.05
CA GLU A 126 -7.64 10.57 2.94
C GLU A 126 -6.13 10.36 3.04
N ALA A 127 -5.69 9.99 4.22
CA ALA A 127 -4.26 9.83 4.49
C ALA A 127 -3.66 8.55 3.86
N ALA A 128 -4.50 7.57 3.53
CA ALA A 128 -4.13 6.26 3.03
C ALA A 128 -5.33 5.59 2.36
N THR A 129 -5.12 4.71 1.41
CA THR A 129 -6.19 3.85 0.83
C THR A 129 -6.77 2.92 1.89
N SER A 130 -5.97 2.50 2.88
CA SER A 130 -6.44 1.74 4.05
C SER A 130 -7.51 2.49 4.86
N VAL A 131 -7.50 3.83 4.91
CA VAL A 131 -8.58 4.62 5.52
C VAL A 131 -9.85 4.51 4.69
N ILE A 132 -9.75 4.55 3.37
CA ILE A 132 -10.92 4.39 2.48
C ILE A 132 -11.52 3.00 2.66
N VAL A 133 -10.67 1.97 2.70
CA VAL A 133 -11.12 0.58 2.93
C VAL A 133 -11.78 0.43 4.30
N TYR A 134 -11.22 1.02 5.36
CA TYR A 134 -11.87 1.05 6.68
C TYR A 134 -13.31 1.58 6.59
N ARG A 135 -13.52 2.73 5.93
CA ARG A 135 -14.85 3.31 5.76
C ARG A 135 -15.78 2.44 4.91
N LEU A 136 -15.23 1.82 3.86
CA LEU A 136 -15.95 0.91 2.99
C LEU A 136 -16.46 -0.31 3.77
N LEU A 137 -15.61 -0.92 4.61
CA LEU A 137 -16.01 -2.07 5.44
C LEU A 137 -17.11 -1.70 6.44
N LEU A 138 -17.01 -0.53 7.08
CA LEU A 138 -18.10 -0.04 7.95
C LEU A 138 -19.40 0.19 7.15
N GLY A 139 -19.30 0.77 5.95
CA GLY A 139 -20.46 0.99 5.07
C GLY A 139 -21.10 -0.30 4.58
N LEU A 140 -20.34 -1.38 4.48
CA LEU A 140 -20.82 -2.74 4.19
C LEU A 140 -21.34 -3.47 5.44
N SER A 141 -21.34 -2.82 6.61
CA SER A 141 -21.72 -3.39 7.91
C SER A 141 -20.89 -4.63 8.28
N ILE A 142 -19.61 -4.63 7.95
CA ILE A 142 -18.67 -5.70 8.28
C ILE A 142 -18.11 -5.46 9.67
N ASP A 143 -18.25 -6.46 10.53
CA ASP A 143 -17.62 -6.45 11.85
C ASP A 143 -16.10 -6.62 11.71
N LEU A 144 -15.36 -5.62 12.15
CA LEU A 144 -13.91 -5.67 12.17
C LEU A 144 -13.43 -6.66 13.25
N ASP A 145 -12.27 -7.26 13.00
CA ASP A 145 -11.56 -8.09 13.97
C ASP A 145 -10.08 -7.73 14.00
N LEU A 146 -9.30 -8.49 14.76
CA LEU A 146 -7.87 -8.26 14.91
C LEU A 146 -7.11 -8.34 13.57
N GLU A 147 -7.48 -9.27 12.67
CA GLU A 147 -6.79 -9.44 11.39
C GLU A 147 -7.01 -8.21 10.49
N ILE A 148 -8.26 -7.82 10.27
CA ILE A 148 -8.61 -6.62 9.50
C ILE A 148 -7.98 -5.38 10.13
N ALA A 149 -8.11 -5.22 11.44
CA ALA A 149 -7.59 -4.06 12.15
C ALA A 149 -6.07 -3.95 12.05
N THR A 150 -5.35 -5.08 12.11
CA THR A 150 -3.88 -5.12 12.02
C THR A 150 -3.39 -4.63 10.67
N VAL A 151 -3.96 -5.15 9.58
CA VAL A 151 -3.50 -4.80 8.23
C VAL A 151 -3.87 -3.37 7.85
N LEU A 152 -5.07 -2.90 8.20
CA LEU A 152 -5.46 -1.51 7.97
C LEU A 152 -4.63 -0.53 8.79
N TYR A 153 -4.33 -0.87 10.06
CA TYR A 153 -3.44 -0.07 10.89
C TYR A 153 -2.04 0.02 10.29
N GLY A 154 -1.52 -1.10 9.79
CA GLY A 154 -0.22 -1.16 9.11
C GLY A 154 -0.16 -0.24 7.89
N GLY A 155 -1.18 -0.25 7.04
CA GLY A 155 -1.27 0.66 5.90
C GLY A 155 -1.29 2.13 6.32
N ILE A 156 -2.13 2.49 7.28
CA ILE A 156 -2.20 3.86 7.83
C ILE A 156 -0.83 4.30 8.40
N VAL A 157 -0.15 3.44 9.15
CA VAL A 157 1.17 3.73 9.72
C VAL A 157 2.20 3.92 8.62
N GLY A 158 2.18 3.11 7.57
CA GLY A 158 3.07 3.24 6.42
C GLY A 158 2.95 4.62 5.78
N ASP A 159 1.77 4.97 5.33
CA ASP A 159 1.50 6.17 4.53
C ASP A 159 1.58 7.48 5.32
N THR A 160 1.32 7.43 6.62
CA THR A 160 1.54 8.57 7.52
C THR A 160 2.99 8.70 7.99
N GLY A 161 3.88 7.81 7.58
CA GLY A 161 5.26 7.76 8.05
C GLY A 161 5.35 7.57 9.57
N GLY A 162 4.47 6.76 10.15
CA GLY A 162 4.34 6.61 11.59
C GLY A 162 3.75 7.87 12.25
N PHE A 163 2.74 8.46 11.64
CA PHE A 163 2.03 9.67 12.10
C PHE A 163 2.89 10.94 12.10
N ARG A 164 3.91 11.02 11.24
CA ARG A 164 4.82 12.18 11.14
C ARG A 164 4.58 13.04 9.90
N HIS A 165 3.86 12.53 8.90
CA HIS A 165 3.61 13.24 7.66
C HIS A 165 2.43 14.21 7.79
N ALA A 166 2.36 15.21 6.89
CA ALA A 166 1.34 16.25 6.90
C ALA A 166 -0.09 15.74 6.64
N ASN A 167 -0.25 14.54 6.08
CA ASN A 167 -1.54 13.86 5.90
C ASN A 167 -2.10 13.28 7.21
N THR A 168 -1.36 13.35 8.33
CA THR A 168 -1.82 12.90 9.65
C THR A 168 -2.79 13.91 10.25
N THR A 169 -4.07 13.56 10.30
CA THR A 169 -5.14 14.39 10.83
C THR A 169 -5.68 13.84 12.15
N SER A 170 -6.51 14.63 12.85
CA SER A 170 -7.22 14.14 14.05
C SER A 170 -8.12 12.94 13.74
N GLU A 171 -8.67 12.86 12.55
CA GLU A 171 -9.49 11.75 12.10
C GLU A 171 -8.67 10.47 11.90
N VAL A 172 -7.46 10.57 11.35
CA VAL A 172 -6.51 9.45 11.26
C VAL A 172 -6.19 8.89 12.65
N PHE A 173 -5.92 9.75 13.63
CA PHE A 173 -5.72 9.31 15.01
C PHE A 173 -6.97 8.66 15.62
N ALA A 174 -8.17 9.15 15.31
CA ALA A 174 -9.41 8.55 15.78
C ALA A 174 -9.58 7.13 15.21
N ILE A 175 -9.36 6.95 13.91
CA ILE A 175 -9.42 5.64 13.23
C ILE A 175 -8.35 4.71 13.79
N ALA A 176 -7.11 5.18 13.92
CA ALA A 176 -6.03 4.39 14.51
C ALA A 176 -6.38 3.94 15.94
N SER A 177 -6.91 4.84 16.77
CA SER A 177 -7.38 4.52 18.12
C SER A 177 -8.49 3.46 18.12
N GLU A 178 -9.42 3.52 17.16
CA GLU A 178 -10.47 2.52 17.03
C GLU A 178 -9.89 1.14 16.64
N LEU A 179 -8.98 1.10 15.68
CA LEU A 179 -8.32 -0.14 15.26
C LEU A 179 -7.53 -0.79 16.42
N LEU A 180 -6.89 0.02 17.28
CA LEU A 180 -6.18 -0.49 18.46
C LEU A 180 -7.09 -1.21 19.46
N ARG A 181 -8.38 -0.89 19.52
CA ARG A 181 -9.34 -1.58 20.41
C ARG A 181 -9.52 -3.05 20.08
N PHE A 182 -9.21 -3.45 18.86
CA PHE A 182 -9.22 -4.85 18.43
C PHE A 182 -7.99 -5.65 18.87
N GLY A 183 -7.04 -5.02 19.59
CA GLY A 183 -5.85 -5.68 20.13
C GLY A 183 -4.60 -5.57 19.25
N VAL A 184 -4.63 -4.71 18.22
CA VAL A 184 -3.46 -4.42 17.37
C VAL A 184 -2.27 -3.99 18.22
N GLN A 185 -1.09 -4.49 17.88
CA GLN A 185 0.17 -4.17 18.54
C GLN A 185 0.98 -3.18 17.70
N PRO A 186 1.02 -1.89 18.06
CA PRO A 186 1.68 -0.85 17.24
C PRO A 186 3.18 -1.03 17.08
N ALA A 187 3.87 -1.43 18.15
CA ALA A 187 5.33 -1.47 18.18
C ALA A 187 5.94 -2.51 17.22
N PRO A 188 5.44 -3.77 17.12
CA PRO A 188 5.87 -4.69 16.07
C PRO A 188 5.68 -4.13 14.67
N ILE A 189 4.49 -3.60 14.35
CA ILE A 189 4.16 -3.05 13.03
C ILE A 189 5.11 -1.91 12.66
N ALA A 190 5.28 -0.93 13.54
CA ALA A 190 6.18 0.19 13.29
C ALA A 190 7.64 -0.26 13.10
N ARG A 191 8.09 -1.28 13.85
CA ARG A 191 9.43 -1.84 13.70
C ARG A 191 9.62 -2.51 12.35
N GLU A 192 8.66 -3.31 11.89
CA GLU A 192 8.72 -3.98 10.60
C GLU A 192 8.78 -2.98 9.44
N ILE A 193 7.97 -1.92 9.50
CA ILE A 193 7.91 -0.91 8.44
C ILE A 193 9.15 -0.01 8.44
N PHE A 194 9.64 0.44 9.61
CA PHE A 194 10.61 1.54 9.67
C PHE A 194 11.99 1.16 10.21
N SER A 195 12.11 0.03 10.90
CA SER A 195 13.32 -0.24 11.70
C SER A 195 13.94 -1.62 11.42
N SER A 196 13.39 -2.40 10.53
CA SER A 196 13.92 -3.71 10.16
C SER A 196 14.66 -3.60 8.82
N GLN A 197 15.98 -3.37 8.89
CA GLN A 197 16.82 -3.27 7.70
C GLN A 197 17.97 -4.27 7.75
N PRO A 198 18.29 -4.94 6.63
CA PRO A 198 19.46 -5.81 6.54
C PRO A 198 20.76 -5.03 6.80
N LEU A 199 21.79 -5.74 7.31
CA LEU A 199 23.11 -5.13 7.53
C LEU A 199 23.70 -4.55 6.24
N GLU A 200 23.47 -5.21 5.12
CA GLU A 200 23.88 -4.83 3.78
C GLU A 200 23.32 -3.45 3.40
N PHE A 201 22.03 -3.24 3.66
CA PHE A 201 21.36 -1.95 3.47
C PHE A 201 22.00 -0.86 4.35
N LEU A 202 22.28 -1.15 5.62
CA LEU A 202 22.89 -0.17 6.53
C LEU A 202 24.31 0.23 6.08
N LYS A 203 25.07 -0.70 5.49
CA LYS A 203 26.38 -0.40 4.90
C LYS A 203 26.25 0.48 3.66
N LEU A 204 25.30 0.14 2.76
CA LEU A 204 25.00 0.96 1.57
C LEU A 204 24.54 2.37 1.97
N LEU A 205 23.68 2.48 3.00
CA LEU A 205 23.27 3.77 3.57
C LEU A 205 24.47 4.57 4.07
N GLY A 206 25.42 3.96 4.78
CA GLY A 206 26.65 4.61 5.21
C GLY A 206 27.43 5.19 4.02
N GLN A 207 27.52 4.44 2.91
CA GLN A 207 28.16 4.92 1.68
C GLN A 207 27.37 6.07 1.03
N ALA A 208 26.03 5.98 0.98
CA ALA A 208 25.17 7.03 0.46
C ALA A 208 25.32 8.35 1.24
N LEU A 209 25.36 8.27 2.58
CA LEU A 209 25.54 9.43 3.45
C LEU A 209 26.93 10.05 3.31
N THR A 210 27.97 9.25 3.07
CA THR A 210 29.32 9.75 2.78
C THR A 210 29.36 10.55 1.47
N ASN A 211 28.54 10.17 0.50
CA ASN A 211 28.44 10.83 -0.82
C ASN A 211 27.39 11.94 -0.85
N LEU A 212 26.77 12.29 0.28
CA LEU A 212 25.74 13.32 0.36
C LEU A 212 26.32 14.70 0.01
N GLN A 213 25.64 15.41 -0.85
CA GLN A 213 26.02 16.75 -1.31
C GLN A 213 24.86 17.73 -1.13
N ILE A 214 25.23 18.99 -0.93
CA ILE A 214 24.26 20.09 -0.74
C ILE A 214 24.64 21.19 -1.76
N SER A 215 23.62 21.77 -2.41
CA SER A 215 23.84 22.94 -3.28
C SER A 215 24.32 24.16 -2.48
N ALA A 216 24.99 25.07 -3.16
CA ALA A 216 25.56 26.26 -2.53
C ALA A 216 24.51 27.16 -1.84
N ASP A 217 23.27 27.12 -2.30
CA ASP A 217 22.14 27.85 -1.72
C ASP A 217 21.34 27.04 -0.67
N GLY A 218 21.78 25.82 -0.33
CA GLY A 218 21.18 24.94 0.66
C GLY A 218 19.83 24.32 0.26
N LYS A 219 19.33 24.58 -0.96
CA LYS A 219 17.97 24.19 -1.36
C LYS A 219 17.85 22.79 -1.94
N LEU A 220 18.96 22.21 -2.37
CA LEU A 220 18.99 20.89 -2.99
C LEU A 220 19.98 20.00 -2.26
N VAL A 221 19.53 18.82 -1.91
CA VAL A 221 20.35 17.75 -1.31
C VAL A 221 20.24 16.53 -2.19
N TRP A 222 21.36 15.88 -2.49
CA TRP A 222 21.34 14.63 -3.27
C TRP A 222 22.43 13.66 -2.81
N MET A 223 22.17 12.39 -3.07
CA MET A 223 23.10 11.28 -2.91
C MET A 223 23.21 10.54 -4.24
N VAL A 224 24.40 10.07 -4.56
CA VAL A 224 24.63 9.27 -5.78
C VAL A 224 25.23 7.94 -5.37
N LEU A 225 24.58 6.87 -5.81
CA LEU A 225 25.06 5.50 -5.70
C LEU A 225 25.19 4.93 -7.10
N SER A 226 26.35 4.33 -7.41
CA SER A 226 26.55 3.63 -8.67
C SER A 226 25.93 2.23 -8.59
N TYR A 227 25.61 1.65 -9.73
CA TYR A 227 25.11 0.27 -9.78
C TYR A 227 26.13 -0.73 -9.20
N ASP A 228 27.44 -0.49 -9.39
CA ASP A 228 28.49 -1.34 -8.83
C ASP A 228 28.45 -1.34 -7.29
N GLN A 229 28.07 -0.23 -6.65
CA GLN A 229 27.92 -0.18 -5.20
C GLN A 229 26.75 -1.02 -4.73
N PHE A 230 25.65 -1.07 -5.47
CA PHE A 230 24.54 -1.98 -5.16
C PHE A 230 24.98 -3.45 -5.25
N LEU A 231 25.74 -3.81 -6.26
CA LEU A 231 26.30 -5.16 -6.40
C LEU A 231 27.29 -5.49 -5.27
N GLU A 232 28.17 -4.56 -4.91
CA GLU A 232 29.16 -4.73 -3.85
C GLU A 232 28.51 -5.03 -2.49
N PHE A 233 27.45 -4.30 -2.16
CA PHE A 233 26.73 -4.48 -0.90
C PHE A 233 25.64 -5.56 -0.98
N GLY A 234 25.32 -6.11 -2.15
CA GLY A 234 24.29 -7.13 -2.32
C GLY A 234 22.88 -6.62 -2.06
N VAL A 235 22.60 -5.34 -2.36
CA VAL A 235 21.30 -4.70 -2.17
C VAL A 235 20.64 -4.52 -3.53
N ASP A 236 19.36 -4.87 -3.65
CA ASP A 236 18.59 -4.57 -4.86
C ASP A 236 18.29 -3.05 -4.89
N PRO A 237 18.55 -2.34 -5.99
CA PRO A 237 18.18 -0.93 -6.12
C PRO A 237 16.70 -0.64 -5.81
N ARG A 238 15.82 -1.60 -6.04
CA ARG A 238 14.38 -1.48 -5.77
C ARG A 238 14.04 -1.41 -4.28
N ASP A 239 14.93 -1.90 -3.41
CA ASP A 239 14.72 -1.91 -1.95
C ASP A 239 15.24 -0.63 -1.28
N THR A 240 15.48 0.45 -2.03
CA THR A 240 16.18 1.64 -1.53
C THR A 240 15.37 2.93 -1.50
N ASP A 241 14.06 2.86 -1.68
CA ASP A 241 13.16 4.02 -1.63
C ASP A 241 13.28 4.84 -0.33
N HIS A 242 13.67 4.18 0.76
CA HIS A 242 13.86 4.83 2.06
C HIS A 242 15.13 5.68 2.16
N LEU A 243 16.12 5.53 1.26
CA LEU A 243 17.38 6.28 1.33
C LEU A 243 17.17 7.80 1.27
N VAL A 244 16.21 8.25 0.45
CA VAL A 244 15.88 9.68 0.32
C VAL A 244 15.41 10.31 1.65
N ASN A 245 14.83 9.53 2.55
CA ASN A 245 14.35 10.02 3.82
C ASN A 245 15.50 10.48 4.74
N TYR A 246 16.69 9.89 4.58
CA TYR A 246 17.87 10.33 5.33
C TYR A 246 18.39 11.70 4.87
N ALA A 247 18.26 12.02 3.58
CA ALA A 247 18.57 13.35 3.09
C ALA A 247 17.61 14.43 3.63
N ARG A 248 16.34 14.06 3.87
CA ARG A 248 15.31 14.94 4.46
C ARG A 248 15.52 15.25 5.94
N LEU A 249 16.43 14.53 6.62
CA LEU A 249 16.76 14.80 8.03
C LEU A 249 17.68 16.02 8.20
N LEU A 250 18.24 16.54 7.12
CA LEU A 250 19.06 17.75 7.18
C LEU A 250 18.19 18.95 7.54
N ASP A 251 18.61 19.66 8.58
CA ASP A 251 18.05 20.95 8.98
C ASP A 251 18.65 22.03 8.07
N THR A 252 17.92 22.43 7.02
CA THR A 252 18.38 23.43 6.00
C THR A 252 17.46 24.62 5.97
#